data_129c49140bc2732080185ca9d2d3ec5c
#
_entry.id   129c49140bc2732080185ca9d2d3ec5c
#
_cell.length_a   1.000
_cell.length_b   1.000
_cell.length_c   1.000
_cell.angle_alpha   90.00
_cell.angle_beta   90.00
_cell.angle_gamma   90.00
#
_symmetry.space_group_name_H-M   'P 1'
#
loop_
_entity.id
_entity.type
_entity.pdbx_description
1 polymer ?
#
loop_
_entity_poly.entity_id
_entity_poly.type
_entity_poly.pdbx_seq_one_letter_code
_entity_poly.pdbx_strand_id
1 'polypeptide(L)'
;MSVKANTFGVGAATNITTAVGGREDLTDVIYNIAPTETPFMSNIGRTKCSATTHEWQTDSLATAAVNQNLEGEDYDSAGLDASVVTTRLSNYTTISAKTLIISGTHESVLKAGRKSEIAYQVAKKGKELK
;
A
#
# COMPACT_ATOMS: atom_id res chain seq x y z
N MET A 1 27.29 -13.84 25.96
CA MET A 1 28.04 -15.08 25.71
C MET A 1 28.73 -14.94 24.35
N SER A 2 30.06 -14.83 24.34
CA SER A 2 30.80 -14.80 23.06
C SER A 2 30.89 -16.22 22.55
N VAL A 3 30.21 -16.52 21.47
CA VAL A 3 30.38 -17.78 20.75
C VAL A 3 31.77 -17.72 20.10
N LYS A 4 32.72 -18.43 20.68
CA LYS A 4 34.02 -18.58 20.04
C LYS A 4 33.83 -19.38 18.76
N ALA A 5 34.16 -18.77 17.62
CA ALA A 5 34.27 -19.54 16.38
C ALA A 5 35.13 -20.74 16.61
N ASN A 6 34.68 -21.93 16.17
CA ASN A 6 35.41 -23.16 16.33
C ASN A 6 36.65 -23.10 15.44
N THR A 7 37.73 -22.61 16.03
CA THR A 7 39.01 -22.51 15.35
C THR A 7 39.76 -23.83 15.53
N PHE A 8 40.08 -24.49 14.44
CA PHE A 8 40.95 -25.65 14.45
C PHE A 8 42.37 -25.27 14.80
N GLY A 9 42.82 -25.76 15.92
CA GLY A 9 44.22 -25.91 16.21
C GLY A 9 45.00 -24.65 16.62
N VAL A 10 45.96 -24.89 17.47
CA VAL A 10 47.02 -23.99 17.87
C VAL A 10 48.21 -24.28 16.96
N GLY A 11 48.73 -23.28 16.26
CA GLY A 11 49.90 -23.44 15.39
C GLY A 11 49.56 -23.14 13.91
N ALA A 12 50.25 -23.75 13.00
CA ALA A 12 50.15 -23.54 11.56
C ALA A 12 48.82 -24.00 10.90
N ALA A 13 47.76 -24.17 11.68
CA ALA A 13 46.45 -24.58 11.16
C ALA A 13 45.76 -23.44 10.42
N THR A 14 45.32 -23.73 9.22
CA THR A 14 44.49 -22.82 8.42
C THR A 14 43.13 -22.64 9.10
N ASN A 15 42.81 -21.45 9.51
CA ASN A 15 41.48 -21.12 10.05
C ASN A 15 40.53 -20.73 8.92
N ILE A 16 39.22 -20.71 9.21
CA ILE A 16 38.19 -20.46 8.19
C ILE A 16 38.29 -19.06 7.59
N THR A 17 38.89 -18.12 8.31
CA THR A 17 39.05 -16.73 7.82
C THR A 17 40.18 -16.56 6.81
N THR A 18 41.14 -17.50 6.81
CA THR A 18 42.29 -17.53 5.89
C THR A 18 42.18 -18.62 4.83
N ALA A 19 41.27 -19.58 5.00
CA ALA A 19 41.03 -20.66 4.05
C ALA A 19 40.20 -20.18 2.86
N VAL A 20 40.72 -20.39 1.66
CA VAL A 20 40.03 -20.01 0.40
C VAL A 20 38.75 -20.81 0.16
N GLY A 21 38.53 -21.93 0.84
CA GLY A 21 37.38 -22.81 0.67
C GLY A 21 36.22 -22.59 1.66
N GLY A 22 36.31 -21.59 2.54
CA GLY A 22 35.21 -21.27 3.46
C GLY A 22 34.00 -20.71 2.70
N ARG A 23 32.87 -21.42 2.82
CA ARG A 23 31.59 -20.98 2.22
C ARG A 23 30.74 -20.23 3.25
N GLU A 24 30.15 -19.15 2.85
CA GLU A 24 29.19 -18.42 3.67
C GLU A 24 27.93 -19.25 3.88
N ASP A 25 27.44 -19.26 5.11
CA ASP A 25 26.17 -19.87 5.49
C ASP A 25 25.09 -18.77 5.55
N LEU A 26 24.35 -18.65 4.44
CA LEU A 26 23.27 -17.68 4.31
C LEU A 26 21.94 -18.43 4.28
N THR A 27 21.05 -18.08 5.18
CA THR A 27 19.72 -18.68 5.28
C THR A 27 18.88 -18.39 4.03
N ASP A 28 18.22 -19.40 3.48
CA ASP A 28 17.35 -19.30 2.29
C ASP A 28 15.96 -18.70 2.59
N VAL A 29 15.80 -18.00 3.72
CA VAL A 29 14.54 -17.40 4.13
C VAL A 29 14.70 -15.89 4.29
N ILE A 30 13.78 -15.14 3.69
CA ILE A 30 13.72 -13.68 3.82
C ILE A 30 12.55 -13.33 4.74
N TYR A 31 12.84 -12.72 5.89
CA TYR A 31 11.83 -12.24 6.82
C TYR A 31 11.40 -10.83 6.45
N ASN A 32 10.09 -10.63 6.26
CA ASN A 32 9.55 -9.30 6.04
C ASN A 32 9.19 -8.65 7.38
N ILE A 33 9.87 -7.56 7.72
CA ILE A 33 9.68 -6.84 8.99
C ILE A 33 8.63 -5.71 8.85
N ALA A 34 8.39 -5.24 7.62
CA ALA A 34 7.44 -4.16 7.37
C ALA A 34 5.98 -4.66 7.40
N PRO A 35 5.03 -3.90 7.96
CA PRO A 35 3.62 -4.23 7.89
C PRO A 35 3.15 -4.23 6.43
N THR A 36 2.46 -5.28 6.01
CA THR A 36 1.98 -5.46 4.63
C THR A 36 0.49 -5.22 4.48
N GLU A 37 -0.21 -4.98 5.58
CA GLU A 37 -1.65 -4.78 5.58
C GLU A 37 -2.01 -3.34 5.21
N THR A 38 -2.92 -3.22 4.25
CA THR A 38 -3.51 -1.94 3.83
C THR A 38 -5.02 -2.00 4.01
N PRO A 39 -5.55 -1.87 5.24
CA PRO A 39 -6.96 -2.10 5.54
C PRO A 39 -7.88 -1.14 4.79
N PHE A 40 -7.48 0.12 4.62
CA PHE A 40 -8.26 1.10 3.88
C PHE A 40 -8.44 0.68 2.41
N MET A 41 -7.36 0.36 1.70
CA MET A 41 -7.41 -0.05 0.29
C MET A 41 -8.11 -1.40 0.06
N SER A 42 -8.17 -2.24 1.09
CA SER A 42 -8.83 -3.54 1.02
C SER A 42 -10.34 -3.42 1.23
N ASN A 43 -10.79 -2.45 2.02
CA ASN A 43 -12.20 -2.28 2.39
C ASN A 43 -12.94 -1.26 1.51
N ILE A 44 -12.22 -0.37 0.81
CA ILE A 44 -12.86 0.62 -0.06
C ILE A 44 -13.42 -0.02 -1.33
N GLY A 45 -14.63 0.40 -1.73
CA GLY A 45 -15.23 0.01 -2.99
C GLY A 45 -14.44 0.57 -4.19
N ARG A 46 -14.52 -0.12 -5.32
CA ARG A 46 -13.84 0.29 -6.56
C ARG A 46 -14.84 0.50 -7.66
N THR A 47 -14.73 1.61 -8.38
CA THR A 47 -15.52 1.93 -9.55
C THR A 47 -14.61 2.20 -10.75
N LYS A 48 -15.15 2.05 -11.96
CA LYS A 48 -14.42 2.42 -13.18
C LYS A 48 -14.69 3.88 -13.50
N CYS A 49 -13.65 4.62 -13.86
CA CYS A 49 -13.73 5.97 -14.37
C CYS A 49 -13.35 5.95 -15.85
N SER A 50 -14.14 6.62 -16.71
CA SER A 50 -13.89 6.72 -18.15
C SER A 50 -13.29 8.05 -18.57
N ALA A 51 -13.18 9.01 -17.64
CA ALA A 51 -12.65 10.34 -17.90
C ALA A 51 -11.52 10.69 -16.92
N THR A 52 -10.73 11.70 -17.26
CA THR A 52 -9.67 12.22 -16.38
C THR A 52 -10.20 12.91 -15.14
N THR A 53 -11.42 13.43 -15.22
CA THR A 53 -12.13 14.04 -14.09
C THR A 53 -13.31 13.15 -13.74
N HIS A 54 -13.38 12.72 -12.50
CA HIS A 54 -14.50 11.97 -11.94
C HIS A 54 -15.34 12.91 -11.08
N GLU A 55 -16.64 12.96 -11.34
CA GLU A 55 -17.56 13.87 -10.69
C GLU A 55 -18.72 13.10 -10.07
N TRP A 56 -19.20 13.59 -8.92
CA TRP A 56 -20.36 13.05 -8.24
C TRP A 56 -21.14 14.16 -7.56
N GLN A 57 -22.39 13.87 -7.24
CA GLN A 57 -23.25 14.78 -6.53
C GLN A 57 -23.40 14.34 -5.08
N THR A 58 -23.44 15.31 -4.19
CA THR A 58 -23.76 15.13 -2.79
C THR A 58 -24.97 15.96 -2.44
N ASP A 59 -25.78 15.43 -1.54
CA ASP A 59 -26.95 16.11 -1.01
C ASP A 59 -26.89 16.11 0.51
N SER A 60 -27.52 17.09 1.13
CA SER A 60 -27.61 17.20 2.57
C SER A 60 -29.05 17.48 2.98
N LEU A 61 -29.50 16.81 4.02
CA LEU A 61 -30.79 17.13 4.63
C LEU A 61 -30.73 18.50 5.30
N ALA A 62 -31.85 19.21 5.29
CA ALA A 62 -32.01 20.45 6.04
C ALA A 62 -31.74 20.23 7.53
N THR A 63 -31.21 21.23 8.19
CA THR A 63 -31.01 21.19 9.64
C THR A 63 -32.37 21.05 10.34
N ALA A 64 -32.41 20.18 11.35
CA ALA A 64 -33.63 19.99 12.13
C ALA A 64 -34.08 21.32 12.75
N ALA A 65 -35.30 21.70 12.42
CA ALA A 65 -35.95 22.92 12.93
C ALA A 65 -37.29 22.56 13.57
N VAL A 66 -37.80 23.45 14.40
CA VAL A 66 -39.12 23.29 14.97
C VAL A 66 -40.14 23.54 13.88
N ASN A 67 -40.99 22.53 13.61
CA ASN A 67 -42.07 22.60 12.65
C ASN A 67 -43.41 22.52 13.41
N GLN A 68 -43.89 23.64 13.85
CA GLN A 68 -45.17 23.78 14.57
C GLN A 68 -46.07 24.70 13.76
N ASN A 69 -47.16 24.16 13.29
CA ASN A 69 -48.19 24.92 12.57
C ASN A 69 -49.42 25.12 13.45
N LEU A 70 -50.08 26.24 13.31
CA LEU A 70 -51.35 26.52 13.98
C LEU A 70 -52.49 25.83 13.23
N GLU A 71 -53.48 25.40 13.98
CA GLU A 71 -54.70 24.83 13.38
C GLU A 71 -55.45 25.93 12.58
N GLY A 72 -55.68 25.64 11.27
CA GLY A 72 -56.35 26.57 10.36
C GLY A 72 -55.41 27.59 9.73
N GLU A 73 -54.09 27.42 9.81
CA GLU A 73 -53.09 28.27 9.12
C GLU A 73 -53.10 27.97 7.62
N ASP A 74 -53.21 29.01 6.80
CA ASP A 74 -53.10 28.91 5.35
C ASP A 74 -51.63 28.92 4.94
N TYR A 75 -51.24 27.95 4.11
CA TYR A 75 -49.91 27.92 3.51
C TYR A 75 -49.82 28.94 2.38
N ASP A 76 -49.27 30.08 2.70
CA ASP A 76 -48.90 31.08 1.69
C ASP A 76 -47.46 30.83 1.17
N SER A 77 -47.02 31.65 0.24
CA SER A 77 -45.66 31.57 -0.35
C SER A 77 -44.51 31.72 0.67
N ALA A 78 -44.80 32.23 1.88
CA ALA A 78 -43.80 32.41 2.94
C ALA A 78 -43.60 31.13 3.78
N GLY A 79 -44.56 30.20 3.76
CA GLY A 79 -44.52 28.91 4.45
C GLY A 79 -43.93 27.78 3.60
N LEU A 80 -43.51 28.02 2.38
CA LEU A 80 -42.92 26.98 1.52
C LEU A 80 -41.43 26.79 1.76
N ASP A 81 -41.03 25.57 2.05
CA ASP A 81 -39.63 25.23 2.15
C ASP A 81 -38.94 25.32 0.79
N ALA A 82 -37.84 26.05 0.72
CA ALA A 82 -37.00 26.08 -0.47
C ALA A 82 -36.29 24.72 -0.68
N SER A 83 -36.37 24.19 -1.89
CA SER A 83 -35.62 22.98 -2.24
C SER A 83 -34.13 23.24 -2.18
N VAL A 84 -33.37 22.35 -1.51
CA VAL A 84 -31.91 22.40 -1.47
C VAL A 84 -31.36 21.82 -2.75
N VAL A 85 -30.44 22.52 -3.40
CA VAL A 85 -29.80 22.05 -4.63
C VAL A 85 -28.62 21.17 -4.27
N THR A 86 -28.48 20.03 -4.98
CA THR A 86 -27.33 19.12 -4.81
C THR A 86 -26.02 19.81 -5.16
N THR A 87 -24.97 19.47 -4.43
CA THR A 87 -23.61 20.01 -4.65
C THR A 87 -22.80 19.05 -5.50
N ARG A 88 -22.18 19.56 -6.57
CA ARG A 88 -21.30 18.81 -7.45
C ARG A 88 -19.87 18.83 -6.91
N LEU A 89 -19.30 17.66 -6.70
CA LEU A 89 -17.91 17.47 -6.32
C LEU A 89 -17.15 16.79 -7.45
N SER A 90 -15.86 17.07 -7.57
CA SER A 90 -15.00 16.48 -8.59
C SER A 90 -13.64 16.13 -8.03
N ASN A 91 -13.02 15.11 -8.64
CA ASN A 91 -11.63 14.73 -8.37
C ASN A 91 -10.95 14.29 -9.68
N TYR A 92 -9.64 14.42 -9.73
CA TYR A 92 -8.84 14.00 -10.87
C TYR A 92 -8.27 12.62 -10.69
N THR A 93 -8.24 11.85 -11.78
CA THR A 93 -7.57 10.55 -11.80
C THR A 93 -6.06 10.75 -11.82
N THR A 94 -5.34 9.93 -11.06
CA THR A 94 -3.87 9.96 -10.98
C THR A 94 -3.28 8.65 -11.44
N ILE A 95 -2.10 8.71 -12.05
CA ILE A 95 -1.33 7.54 -12.44
C ILE A 95 -0.19 7.36 -11.44
N SER A 96 -0.18 6.24 -10.74
CA SER A 96 0.91 5.88 -9.84
C SER A 96 1.82 4.87 -10.52
N ALA A 97 3.12 5.14 -10.55
CA ALA A 97 4.12 4.27 -11.15
C ALA A 97 5.34 4.12 -10.24
N LYS A 98 5.92 2.92 -10.24
CA LYS A 98 7.23 2.64 -9.64
C LYS A 98 8.09 1.93 -10.67
N THR A 99 9.29 2.42 -10.88
CA THR A 99 10.26 1.83 -11.79
C THR A 99 11.14 0.82 -11.08
N LEU A 100 11.57 -0.19 -11.82
CA LEU A 100 12.45 -1.25 -11.36
C LEU A 100 13.56 -1.46 -12.39
N ILE A 101 14.81 -1.46 -11.94
CA ILE A 101 15.97 -1.73 -12.77
C ILE A 101 16.78 -2.85 -12.12
N ILE A 102 16.99 -3.94 -12.83
CA ILE A 102 17.80 -5.08 -12.39
C ILE A 102 18.77 -5.43 -13.52
N SER A 103 20.04 -5.63 -13.18
CA SER A 103 21.02 -6.06 -14.18
C SER A 103 20.82 -7.54 -14.53
N GLY A 104 21.06 -7.90 -15.80
CA GLY A 104 20.97 -9.28 -16.25
C GLY A 104 21.94 -10.21 -15.53
N THR A 105 23.12 -9.71 -15.18
CA THR A 105 24.11 -10.47 -14.40
C THR A 105 23.58 -10.84 -13.03
N HIS A 106 22.90 -9.90 -12.35
CA HIS A 106 22.30 -10.17 -11.05
C HIS A 106 21.15 -11.19 -11.14
N GLU A 107 20.39 -11.19 -12.24
CA GLU A 107 19.33 -12.18 -12.44
C GLU A 107 19.88 -13.60 -12.72
N SER A 108 21.02 -13.72 -13.38
CA SER A 108 21.62 -15.01 -13.75
C SER A 108 22.37 -15.70 -12.61
N VAL A 109 22.83 -14.98 -11.57
CA VAL A 109 23.56 -15.53 -10.44
C VAL A 109 22.62 -16.21 -9.44
N LEU A 110 23.05 -17.31 -8.85
CA LEU A 110 22.32 -17.99 -7.77
C LEU A 110 22.17 -17.07 -6.55
N LYS A 111 20.97 -16.99 -6.04
CA LYS A 111 20.58 -16.10 -4.93
C LYS A 111 20.01 -16.92 -3.78
N ALA A 112 20.33 -16.55 -2.56
CA ALA A 112 19.70 -17.11 -1.37
C ALA A 112 18.27 -16.52 -1.20
N GLY A 113 17.32 -17.37 -0.82
CA GLY A 113 15.96 -16.98 -0.46
C GLY A 113 15.03 -16.65 -1.62
N ARG A 114 15.51 -16.61 -2.88
CA ARG A 114 14.69 -16.31 -4.05
C ARG A 114 15.28 -16.86 -5.36
N LYS A 115 14.40 -17.37 -6.22
CA LYS A 115 14.80 -17.88 -7.54
C LYS A 115 15.00 -16.77 -8.58
N SER A 116 14.13 -15.78 -8.57
CA SER A 116 14.15 -14.63 -9.49
C SER A 116 14.10 -13.34 -8.71
N GLU A 117 15.04 -12.45 -8.98
CA GLU A 117 15.08 -11.12 -8.40
C GLU A 117 13.97 -10.25 -8.96
N ILE A 118 13.69 -10.33 -10.26
CA ILE A 118 12.66 -9.57 -10.94
C ILE A 118 11.30 -9.86 -10.30
N ALA A 119 10.94 -11.14 -10.17
CA ALA A 119 9.65 -11.54 -9.61
C ALA A 119 9.49 -11.06 -8.16
N TYR A 120 10.53 -11.18 -7.35
CA TYR A 120 10.54 -10.72 -5.96
C TYR A 120 10.33 -9.20 -5.87
N GLN A 121 11.08 -8.42 -6.65
CA GLN A 121 11.00 -6.96 -6.63
C GLN A 121 9.69 -6.44 -7.21
N VAL A 122 9.13 -7.06 -8.24
CA VAL A 122 7.80 -6.71 -8.78
C VAL A 122 6.72 -6.91 -7.72
N ALA A 123 6.73 -8.05 -7.01
CA ALA A 123 5.80 -8.32 -5.93
C ALA A 123 5.93 -7.29 -4.78
N LYS A 124 7.18 -6.93 -4.42
CA LYS A 124 7.47 -5.91 -3.41
C LYS A 124 6.98 -4.54 -3.83
N LYS A 125 7.29 -4.10 -5.07
CA LYS A 125 6.82 -2.81 -5.60
C LYS A 125 5.31 -2.73 -5.76
N GLY A 126 4.65 -3.84 -6.09
CA GLY A 126 3.20 -3.92 -6.11
C GLY A 126 2.55 -3.70 -4.74
N LYS A 127 3.17 -4.22 -3.67
CA LYS A 127 2.74 -3.93 -2.29
C LYS A 127 2.98 -2.49 -1.88
N GLU A 128 4.08 -1.89 -2.31
CA GLU A 128 4.42 -0.49 -2.02
C GLU A 128 3.52 0.52 -2.76
N LEU A 129 2.90 0.13 -3.89
CA LEU A 129 1.93 0.95 -4.61
C LEU A 129 0.53 0.91 -4.01
N LYS A 130 0.24 -0.06 -3.22
CA LYS A 130 -1.04 -0.31 -2.57
C LYS A 130 -1.16 0.44 -1.24
#